data_799bac4a51a2db066a764ba8d794c15b
#
_entry.id   799bac4a51a2db066a764ba8d794c15b
#
_cell.length_a   1.000
_cell.length_b   1.000
_cell.length_c   1.000
_cell.angle_alpha   90.00
_cell.angle_beta   90.00
_cell.angle_gamma   90.00
#
_symmetry.space_group_name_H-M   'P 1'
#
loop_
_entity.id
_entity.type
_entity.pdbx_description
1 polymer ?
#
loop_
_entity_poly.entity_id
_entity_poly.type
_entity_poly.pdbx_seq_one_letter_code
_entity_poly.pdbx_strand_id
1 'polypeptide(L)'
;MAIIPPIIFVMEKACRSAAKGLVRDFGELEKLQISKKDKNDFVSSADLRASESISYHLNKDRPDFLQIDEETFKEQDLEKLKGDTPIFISDPLDGTKNFIHGNGYFAVTIGLFHKKEVVAGVTYNPILNELFWAHKGSGSWINNQRLRVSQRDKLDGCMFTSGVQIKHQDVLDE
;
A
#
# COMPACT_ATOMS: atom_id res chain seq x y z
N MET A 1 8.21 -21.92 11.88
CA MET A 1 7.15 -20.91 11.67
C MET A 1 7.69 -19.56 12.13
N ALA A 2 7.44 -18.50 11.36
CA ALA A 2 7.74 -17.14 11.83
C ALA A 2 6.79 -16.78 12.98
N ILE A 3 7.37 -16.20 14.03
CA ILE A 3 6.53 -15.53 15.05
C ILE A 3 6.19 -14.18 14.44
N ILE A 4 4.93 -14.03 13.99
CA ILE A 4 4.45 -12.79 13.42
C ILE A 4 4.23 -11.79 14.57
N PRO A 5 4.88 -10.61 14.53
CA PRO A 5 4.68 -9.59 15.55
C PRO A 5 3.20 -9.14 15.61
N PRO A 6 2.63 -8.90 16.80
CA PRO A 6 1.21 -8.52 16.94
C PRO A 6 0.80 -7.30 16.12
N ILE A 7 1.72 -6.36 15.93
CA ILE A 7 1.46 -5.14 15.13
C ILE A 7 1.22 -5.44 13.66
N ILE A 8 1.85 -6.48 13.12
CA ILE A 8 1.62 -6.93 11.73
C ILE A 8 0.19 -7.42 11.56
N PHE A 9 -0.38 -8.13 12.53
CA PHE A 9 -1.79 -8.55 12.47
C PHE A 9 -2.77 -7.37 12.46
N VAL A 10 -2.46 -6.31 13.22
CA VAL A 10 -3.27 -5.08 13.23
C VAL A 10 -3.26 -4.44 11.83
N MET A 11 -2.08 -4.27 11.24
CA MET A 11 -1.90 -3.67 9.92
C MET A 11 -2.51 -4.57 8.83
N GLU A 12 -2.27 -5.88 8.86
CA GLU A 12 -2.87 -6.85 7.92
C GLU A 12 -4.40 -6.80 7.95
N LYS A 13 -5.01 -6.77 9.13
CA LYS A 13 -6.46 -6.70 9.30
C LYS A 13 -7.03 -5.43 8.65
N ALA A 14 -6.36 -4.29 8.84
CA ALA A 14 -6.76 -3.03 8.22
C ALA A 14 -6.64 -3.10 6.68
N CYS A 15 -5.51 -3.57 6.15
CA CYS A 15 -5.30 -3.76 4.71
C CYS A 15 -6.36 -4.68 4.09
N ARG A 16 -6.59 -5.86 4.68
CA ARG A 16 -7.58 -6.82 4.17
C ARG A 16 -9.01 -6.30 4.24
N SER A 17 -9.32 -5.47 5.23
CA SER A 17 -10.64 -4.86 5.35
C SER A 17 -10.90 -3.84 4.24
N ALA A 18 -9.97 -2.92 4.01
CA ALA A 18 -10.03 -1.95 2.92
C ALA A 18 -10.09 -2.63 1.55
N ALA A 19 -9.26 -3.64 1.35
CA ALA A 19 -9.17 -4.38 0.09
C ALA A 19 -10.49 -5.06 -0.34
N LYS A 20 -11.38 -5.41 0.58
CA LYS A 20 -12.69 -5.99 0.23
C LYS A 20 -13.53 -5.04 -0.62
N GLY A 21 -13.54 -3.75 -0.27
CA GLY A 21 -14.21 -2.72 -1.05
C GLY A 21 -13.55 -2.53 -2.41
N LEU A 22 -12.22 -2.44 -2.43
CA LEU A 22 -11.45 -2.25 -3.65
C LEU A 22 -11.65 -3.40 -4.65
N VAL A 23 -11.63 -4.66 -4.20
CA VAL A 23 -11.87 -5.83 -5.08
C VAL A 23 -13.25 -5.81 -5.70
N ARG A 24 -14.28 -5.45 -4.92
CA ARG A 24 -15.65 -5.29 -5.44
C ARG A 24 -15.68 -4.20 -6.51
N ASP A 25 -15.14 -3.04 -6.20
CA ASP A 25 -15.17 -1.86 -7.07
C ASP A 25 -14.31 -2.09 -8.33
N PHE A 26 -13.20 -2.81 -8.22
CA PHE A 26 -12.38 -3.24 -9.35
C PHE A 26 -13.15 -4.13 -10.34
N GLY A 27 -13.90 -5.10 -9.82
CA GLY A 27 -14.74 -5.97 -10.65
C GLY A 27 -15.93 -5.25 -11.32
N GLU A 28 -16.33 -4.10 -10.79
CA GLU A 28 -17.38 -3.27 -11.39
C GLU A 28 -16.84 -2.37 -12.50
N LEU A 29 -15.58 -1.91 -12.41
CA LEU A 29 -14.95 -1.04 -13.42
C LEU A 29 -14.98 -1.61 -14.82
N GLU A 30 -14.79 -2.92 -14.98
CA GLU A 30 -14.84 -3.60 -16.27
C GLU A 30 -16.26 -3.64 -16.87
N LYS A 31 -17.28 -3.56 -16.02
CA LYS A 31 -18.70 -3.61 -16.42
C LYS A 31 -19.29 -2.24 -16.67
N LEU A 32 -18.67 -1.19 -16.16
CA LEU A 32 -19.17 0.16 -16.27
C LEU A 32 -18.77 0.77 -17.63
N GLN A 33 -19.74 0.95 -18.53
CA GLN A 33 -19.61 1.79 -19.73
C GLN A 33 -19.68 3.27 -19.36
N ILE A 34 -18.81 3.71 -18.46
CA ILE A 34 -18.78 5.10 -17.97
C ILE A 34 -17.75 5.92 -18.73
N SER A 35 -17.98 7.24 -18.75
CA SER A 35 -17.03 8.18 -19.30
C SER A 35 -15.72 8.17 -18.51
N LYS A 36 -14.62 8.66 -19.12
CA LYS A 36 -13.32 8.75 -18.45
C LYS A 36 -13.39 9.61 -17.18
N LYS A 37 -14.23 10.63 -17.16
CA LYS A 37 -14.45 11.50 -16.00
C LYS A 37 -15.13 10.74 -14.85
N ASP A 38 -16.20 10.01 -15.18
CA ASP A 38 -16.96 9.24 -14.17
C ASP A 38 -16.10 8.12 -13.56
N LYS A 39 -15.16 7.51 -14.35
CA LYS A 39 -14.18 6.54 -13.83
C LYS A 39 -13.28 7.14 -12.78
N ASN A 40 -12.75 8.34 -12.99
CA ASN A 40 -11.89 9.00 -12.03
C ASN A 40 -12.64 9.32 -10.72
N ASP A 41 -13.87 9.83 -10.82
CA ASP A 41 -14.70 10.13 -9.65
C ASP A 41 -15.07 8.85 -8.87
N PHE A 42 -15.33 7.75 -9.59
CA PHE A 42 -15.61 6.46 -8.98
C PHE A 42 -14.38 5.92 -8.22
N VAL A 43 -13.20 6.02 -8.80
CA VAL A 43 -11.95 5.53 -8.20
C VAL A 43 -11.58 6.38 -6.99
N SER A 44 -11.68 7.72 -7.07
CA SER A 44 -11.45 8.58 -5.90
C SER A 44 -12.40 8.24 -4.75
N SER A 45 -13.66 7.90 -5.06
CA SER A 45 -14.61 7.44 -4.04
C SER A 45 -14.23 6.08 -3.45
N ALA A 46 -13.66 5.15 -4.24
CA ALA A 46 -13.19 3.86 -3.76
C ALA A 46 -11.99 4.02 -2.82
N ASP A 47 -11.07 4.92 -3.18
CA ASP A 47 -9.89 5.25 -2.42
C ASP A 47 -10.25 5.86 -1.06
N LEU A 48 -11.11 6.85 -1.02
CA LEU A 48 -11.61 7.44 0.23
C LEU A 48 -12.29 6.41 1.13
N ARG A 49 -13.10 5.51 0.58
CA ARG A 49 -13.72 4.42 1.38
C ARG A 49 -12.68 3.46 1.94
N ALA A 50 -11.62 3.19 1.19
CA ALA A 50 -10.50 2.37 1.66
C ALA A 50 -9.75 3.07 2.79
N SER A 51 -9.46 4.37 2.66
CA SER A 51 -8.86 5.21 3.70
C SER A 51 -9.68 5.19 4.98
N GLU A 52 -11.00 5.42 4.90
CA GLU A 52 -11.90 5.36 6.05
C GLU A 52 -11.88 3.99 6.74
N SER A 53 -11.86 2.90 5.96
CA SER A 53 -11.78 1.54 6.48
C SER A 53 -10.48 1.29 7.22
N ILE A 54 -9.33 1.71 6.66
CA ILE A 54 -8.03 1.59 7.30
C ILE A 54 -8.03 2.35 8.62
N SER A 55 -8.42 3.63 8.58
CA SER A 55 -8.44 4.50 9.76
C SER A 55 -9.29 3.93 10.88
N TYR A 56 -10.48 3.42 10.55
CA TYR A 56 -11.35 2.78 11.54
C TYR A 56 -10.69 1.59 12.23
N HIS A 57 -10.09 0.66 11.46
CA HIS A 57 -9.48 -0.54 12.03
C HIS A 57 -8.22 -0.25 12.83
N LEU A 58 -7.37 0.65 12.35
CA LEU A 58 -6.17 1.05 13.06
C LEU A 58 -6.51 1.76 14.37
N ASN A 59 -7.46 2.70 14.34
CA ASN A 59 -7.87 3.43 15.55
C ASN A 59 -8.56 2.52 16.58
N LYS A 60 -9.33 1.53 16.12
CA LYS A 60 -9.97 0.55 17.01
C LYS A 60 -8.96 -0.30 17.76
N ASP A 61 -7.91 -0.78 17.08
CA ASP A 61 -6.96 -1.73 17.66
C ASP A 61 -5.77 -0.99 18.33
N ARG A 62 -5.45 0.24 17.90
CA ARG A 62 -4.36 1.09 18.42
C ARG A 62 -4.77 2.57 18.46
N PRO A 63 -5.70 2.94 19.36
CA PRO A 63 -6.15 4.33 19.51
C PRO A 63 -5.07 5.27 20.04
N ASP A 64 -4.00 4.72 20.57
CA ASP A 64 -2.82 5.40 21.10
C ASP A 64 -1.81 5.83 20.03
N PHE A 65 -1.98 5.39 18.77
CA PHE A 65 -1.09 5.73 17.65
C PHE A 65 -1.70 6.85 16.81
N LEU A 66 -0.83 7.68 16.25
CA LEU A 66 -1.23 8.69 15.25
C LEU A 66 -1.41 8.03 13.87
N GLN A 67 -2.09 8.74 12.98
CA GLN A 67 -2.29 8.32 11.60
C GLN A 67 -1.97 9.47 10.65
N ILE A 68 -1.35 9.12 9.52
CA ILE A 68 -1.15 9.95 8.33
C ILE A 68 -1.60 9.08 7.15
N ASP A 69 -2.51 9.59 6.35
CA ASP A 69 -3.07 8.88 5.20
C ASP A 69 -2.89 9.74 3.95
N GLU A 70 -2.54 9.14 2.81
CA GLU A 70 -2.25 9.85 1.57
C GLU A 70 -3.42 10.73 1.14
N GLU A 71 -4.65 10.20 1.19
CA GLU A 71 -5.85 10.89 0.71
C GLU A 71 -6.23 12.11 1.55
N THR A 72 -5.81 12.14 2.81
CA THR A 72 -6.13 13.23 3.74
C THR A 72 -4.92 14.03 4.19
N PHE A 73 -3.75 13.73 3.64
CA PHE A 73 -2.47 14.33 3.99
C PHE A 73 -2.49 15.87 3.87
N LYS A 74 -1.90 16.52 4.86
CA LYS A 74 -1.62 17.96 4.88
C LYS A 74 -0.19 18.19 5.32
N GLU A 75 0.46 19.25 4.83
CA GLU A 75 1.85 19.58 5.19
C GLU A 75 2.08 19.64 6.71
N GLN A 76 1.09 20.10 7.47
CA GLN A 76 1.15 20.12 8.93
C GLN A 76 1.27 18.75 9.59
N ASP A 77 0.90 17.67 8.87
CA ASP A 77 1.05 16.30 9.37
C ASP A 77 2.52 15.88 9.51
N LEU A 78 3.43 16.56 8.80
CA LEU A 78 4.87 16.35 8.95
C LEU A 78 5.37 16.67 10.35
N GLU A 79 4.68 17.56 11.09
CA GLU A 79 5.02 17.86 12.49
C GLU A 79 4.84 16.64 13.40
N LYS A 80 3.89 15.75 13.09
CA LYS A 80 3.68 14.50 13.82
C LYS A 80 4.94 13.63 13.82
N LEU A 81 5.74 13.66 12.72
CA LEU A 81 6.96 12.85 12.56
C LEU A 81 8.11 13.28 13.49
N LYS A 82 8.01 14.46 14.08
CA LYS A 82 9.02 14.98 15.02
C LYS A 82 8.87 14.43 16.43
N GLY A 83 7.71 13.88 16.77
CA GLY A 83 7.40 13.32 18.08
C GLY A 83 7.85 11.85 18.23
N ASP A 84 7.66 11.32 19.44
CA ASP A 84 7.98 9.93 19.77
C ASP A 84 6.75 9.00 19.72
N THR A 85 5.56 9.54 19.45
CA THR A 85 4.35 8.73 19.32
C THR A 85 4.43 7.90 18.03
N PRO A 86 4.16 6.58 18.07
CA PRO A 86 4.12 5.77 16.88
C PRO A 86 3.04 6.27 15.90
N ILE A 87 3.34 6.21 14.61
CA ILE A 87 2.48 6.74 13.55
C ILE A 87 2.27 5.68 12.48
N PHE A 88 1.03 5.35 12.16
CA PHE A 88 0.70 4.64 10.96
C PHE A 88 0.69 5.60 9.77
N ILE A 89 1.35 5.22 8.70
CA ILE A 89 1.35 5.96 7.42
C ILE A 89 0.75 5.02 6.40
N SER A 90 -0.35 5.41 5.77
CA SER A 90 -1.10 4.55 4.85
C SER A 90 -1.26 5.17 3.46
N ASP A 91 -1.22 4.30 2.46
CA ASP A 91 -1.67 4.51 1.10
C ASP A 91 -2.79 3.49 0.83
N PRO A 92 -4.05 3.94 0.76
CA PRO A 92 -5.19 3.04 0.62
C PRO A 92 -5.30 2.37 -0.74
N LEU A 93 -4.78 2.98 -1.80
CA LEU A 93 -4.82 2.45 -3.16
C LEU A 93 -3.55 2.81 -3.96
N ASP A 94 -2.40 2.28 -3.56
CA ASP A 94 -1.18 2.37 -4.36
C ASP A 94 -1.36 1.71 -5.72
N GLY A 95 -1.06 2.45 -6.79
CA GLY A 95 -1.31 1.99 -8.15
C GLY A 95 -2.69 2.36 -8.69
N THR A 96 -3.25 3.50 -8.32
CA THR A 96 -4.54 4.03 -8.78
C THR A 96 -4.71 3.98 -10.30
N LYS A 97 -3.64 4.25 -11.07
CA LYS A 97 -3.68 4.14 -12.54
C LYS A 97 -3.90 2.69 -13.01
N ASN A 98 -3.24 1.74 -12.37
CA ASN A 98 -3.46 0.31 -12.67
C ASN A 98 -4.91 -0.07 -12.40
N PHE A 99 -5.43 0.36 -11.25
CA PHE A 99 -6.81 0.14 -10.86
C PHE A 99 -7.80 0.67 -11.90
N ILE A 100 -7.68 1.94 -12.32
CA ILE A 100 -8.53 2.58 -13.34
C ILE A 100 -8.53 1.82 -14.67
N HIS A 101 -7.37 1.25 -15.04
CA HIS A 101 -7.19 0.55 -16.31
C HIS A 101 -7.47 -0.97 -16.22
N GLY A 102 -8.04 -1.46 -15.12
CA GLY A 102 -8.34 -2.89 -14.96
C GLY A 102 -7.09 -3.76 -14.79
N ASN A 103 -5.96 -3.18 -14.41
CA ASN A 103 -4.74 -3.92 -14.15
C ASN A 103 -4.66 -4.24 -12.64
N GLY A 104 -4.62 -5.54 -12.30
CA GLY A 104 -4.59 -6.03 -10.92
C GLY A 104 -3.31 -5.75 -10.12
N TYR A 105 -2.37 -4.97 -10.65
CA TYR A 105 -1.17 -4.54 -9.94
C TYR A 105 -1.43 -3.25 -9.15
N PHE A 106 -2.22 -3.37 -8.10
CA PHE A 106 -2.43 -2.34 -7.09
C PHE A 106 -2.39 -2.96 -5.69
N ALA A 107 -2.18 -2.15 -4.69
CA ALA A 107 -2.01 -2.62 -3.32
C ALA A 107 -2.59 -1.65 -2.29
N VAL A 108 -2.80 -2.14 -1.08
CA VAL A 108 -3.02 -1.36 0.14
C VAL A 108 -1.75 -1.41 0.95
N THR A 109 -1.20 -0.27 1.31
CA THR A 109 0.08 -0.19 2.02
C THR A 109 -0.06 0.54 3.35
N ILE A 110 0.52 -0.02 4.41
CA ILE A 110 0.60 0.61 5.73
C ILE A 110 2.02 0.46 6.26
N GLY A 111 2.67 1.57 6.61
CA GLY A 111 3.93 1.63 7.34
C GLY A 111 3.71 2.02 8.80
N LEU A 112 4.55 1.55 9.70
CA LEU A 112 4.63 2.02 11.07
C LEU A 112 5.93 2.77 11.27
N PHE A 113 5.82 4.07 11.52
CA PHE A 113 6.92 4.96 11.84
C PHE A 113 6.99 5.19 13.36
N HIS A 114 8.17 5.01 13.94
CA HIS A 114 8.42 5.24 15.36
C HIS A 114 9.88 5.59 15.60
N LYS A 115 10.14 6.59 16.42
CA LYS A 115 11.51 7.05 16.77
C LYS A 115 12.37 7.35 15.53
N LYS A 116 11.79 8.10 14.59
CA LYS A 116 12.45 8.56 13.35
C LYS A 116 12.83 7.44 12.35
N GLU A 117 12.25 6.27 12.46
CA GLU A 117 12.48 5.18 11.52
C GLU A 117 11.20 4.39 11.22
N VAL A 118 11.14 3.75 10.07
CA VAL A 118 10.09 2.79 9.75
C VAL A 118 10.44 1.46 10.42
N VAL A 119 9.62 1.01 11.37
CA VAL A 119 9.86 -0.19 12.17
C VAL A 119 9.08 -1.41 11.69
N ALA A 120 7.99 -1.20 10.95
CA ALA A 120 7.20 -2.26 10.33
C ALA A 120 6.51 -1.75 9.06
N GLY A 121 6.16 -2.67 8.17
CA GLY A 121 5.39 -2.37 6.97
C GLY A 121 4.60 -3.58 6.51
N VAL A 122 3.44 -3.31 5.93
CA VAL A 122 2.56 -4.29 5.28
C VAL A 122 2.11 -3.71 3.95
N THR A 123 2.21 -4.50 2.88
CA THR A 123 1.66 -4.20 1.56
C THR A 123 0.85 -5.41 1.09
N TYR A 124 -0.41 -5.20 0.78
CA TYR A 124 -1.32 -6.26 0.38
C TYR A 124 -1.86 -6.04 -1.04
N ASN A 125 -1.48 -6.92 -1.97
CA ASN A 125 -2.14 -7.01 -3.28
C ASN A 125 -3.35 -7.95 -3.15
N PRO A 126 -4.59 -7.44 -3.27
CA PRO A 126 -5.77 -8.26 -3.04
C PRO A 126 -6.13 -9.18 -4.21
N ILE A 127 -5.68 -8.85 -5.44
CA ILE A 127 -5.97 -9.64 -6.63
C ILE A 127 -5.13 -10.91 -6.63
N LEU A 128 -3.84 -10.79 -6.28
CA LEU A 128 -2.93 -11.92 -6.17
C LEU A 128 -3.01 -12.63 -4.80
N ASN A 129 -3.71 -12.03 -3.83
CA ASN A 129 -3.74 -12.45 -2.43
C ASN A 129 -2.33 -12.59 -1.84
N GLU A 130 -1.48 -11.62 -2.14
CA GLU A 130 -0.11 -11.53 -1.68
C GLU A 130 0.02 -10.46 -0.60
N LEU A 131 0.39 -10.89 0.60
CA LEU A 131 0.67 -10.04 1.74
C LEU A 131 2.18 -9.98 1.96
N PHE A 132 2.80 -8.88 1.58
CA PHE A 132 4.18 -8.58 1.93
C PHE A 132 4.21 -7.92 3.29
N TRP A 133 5.09 -8.36 4.16
CA TRP A 133 5.29 -7.70 5.45
C TRP A 133 6.73 -7.77 5.90
N ALA A 134 7.14 -6.77 6.67
CA ALA A 134 8.42 -6.71 7.32
C ALA A 134 8.27 -6.08 8.70
N HIS A 135 9.13 -6.50 9.62
CA HIS A 135 9.26 -5.89 10.93
C HIS A 135 10.73 -5.88 11.33
N LYS A 136 11.17 -4.80 11.96
CA LYS A 136 12.56 -4.66 12.41
C LYS A 136 12.95 -5.83 13.31
N GLY A 137 14.02 -6.52 12.94
CA GLY A 137 14.49 -7.72 13.62
C GLY A 137 13.80 -9.03 13.22
N SER A 138 12.67 -9.01 12.47
CA SER A 138 11.96 -10.22 12.04
C SER A 138 12.21 -10.58 10.57
N GLY A 139 12.84 -9.68 9.81
CA GLY A 139 13.05 -9.82 8.36
C GLY A 139 11.80 -9.52 7.53
N SER A 140 11.86 -9.90 6.25
CA SER A 140 10.80 -9.64 5.25
C SER A 140 10.16 -10.95 4.80
N TRP A 141 8.86 -10.89 4.52
CA TRP A 141 8.03 -12.06 4.25
C TRP A 141 6.99 -11.76 3.19
N ILE A 142 6.60 -12.78 2.43
CA ILE A 142 5.39 -12.81 1.61
C ILE A 142 4.49 -13.93 2.15
N ASN A 143 3.29 -13.59 2.59
CA ASN A 143 2.43 -14.51 3.31
C ASN A 143 3.23 -15.21 4.45
N ASN A 144 3.44 -16.53 4.34
CA ASN A 144 4.18 -17.33 5.32
C ASN A 144 5.62 -17.68 4.86
N GLN A 145 6.08 -17.14 3.73
CA GLN A 145 7.41 -17.44 3.17
C GLN A 145 8.36 -16.27 3.41
N ARG A 146 9.54 -16.60 3.92
CA ARG A 146 10.60 -15.61 4.14
C ARG A 146 11.20 -15.16 2.81
N LEU A 147 11.22 -13.85 2.59
CA LEU A 147 11.88 -13.26 1.43
C LEU A 147 13.41 -13.22 1.62
N ARG A 148 14.11 -13.40 0.53
CA ARG A 148 15.56 -13.27 0.43
C ARG A 148 15.90 -12.52 -0.85
N VAL A 149 16.89 -11.64 -0.79
CA VAL A 149 17.48 -11.06 -1.99
C VAL A 149 18.20 -12.13 -2.80
N SER A 150 18.28 -11.95 -4.12
CA SER A 150 19.06 -12.84 -4.97
C SER A 150 20.55 -12.72 -4.62
N GLN A 151 21.31 -13.78 -4.90
CA GLN A 151 22.78 -13.78 -4.73
C GLN A 151 23.50 -13.26 -5.98
N ARG A 152 22.77 -12.68 -6.94
CA ARG A 152 23.36 -12.11 -8.16
C ARG A 152 24.05 -10.80 -7.81
N ASP A 153 25.31 -10.72 -8.13
CA ASP A 153 26.19 -9.55 -7.90
C ASP A 153 26.60 -8.84 -9.19
N LYS A 154 26.17 -9.37 -10.36
CA LYS A 154 26.45 -8.82 -11.69
C LYS A 154 25.16 -8.52 -12.43
N LEU A 155 25.20 -7.49 -13.27
CA LEU A 155 24.06 -7.12 -14.13
C LEU A 155 23.77 -8.13 -15.24
N ASP A 156 24.79 -8.92 -15.62
CA ASP A 156 24.64 -9.98 -16.60
C ASP A 156 23.60 -11.03 -16.13
N GLY A 157 22.62 -11.30 -16.98
CA GLY A 157 21.50 -12.18 -16.65
C GLY A 157 20.46 -11.62 -15.66
N CYS A 158 20.50 -10.32 -15.34
CA CYS A 158 19.44 -9.65 -14.61
C CYS A 158 18.27 -9.28 -15.53
N MET A 159 17.07 -9.36 -14.99
CA MET A 159 15.86 -8.81 -15.60
C MET A 159 15.43 -7.57 -14.82
N PHE A 160 15.13 -6.50 -15.53
CA PHE A 160 14.68 -5.25 -14.94
C PHE A 160 13.24 -4.97 -15.33
N THR A 161 12.47 -4.42 -14.41
CA THR A 161 11.17 -3.82 -14.71
C THR A 161 11.20 -2.38 -14.19
N SER A 162 10.51 -1.49 -14.92
CA SER A 162 10.41 -0.09 -14.54
C SER A 162 8.98 0.41 -14.72
N GLY A 163 8.47 1.18 -13.76
CA GLY A 163 7.20 1.90 -13.84
C GLY A 163 7.45 3.36 -14.20
N VAL A 164 7.92 3.62 -15.42
CA VAL A 164 8.17 4.99 -15.88
C VAL A 164 6.87 5.58 -16.44
N GLN A 165 6.47 6.75 -15.93
CA GLN A 165 5.49 7.59 -16.61
C GLN A 165 6.20 8.30 -17.76
N ILE A 166 5.99 7.84 -18.99
CA ILE A 166 6.49 8.53 -20.18
C ILE A 166 5.65 9.81 -20.35
N LYS A 167 6.13 10.92 -19.76
CA LYS A 167 5.53 12.25 -19.95
C LYS A 167 6.07 12.95 -21.20
N HIS A 168 7.22 12.54 -21.70
CA HIS A 168 7.89 13.08 -22.89
C HIS A 168 8.48 11.94 -23.70
N GLN A 169 8.34 12.04 -25.03
CA GLN A 169 8.84 11.08 -26.02
C GLN A 169 10.38 11.03 -26.08
N ASP A 170 11.04 12.03 -25.48
CA ASP A 170 12.47 12.27 -25.56
C ASP A 170 13.33 11.33 -24.68
N VAL A 171 12.72 10.47 -23.88
CA VAL A 171 13.44 9.56 -22.94
C VAL A 171 13.70 8.17 -23.54
N LEU A 172 13.16 7.88 -24.72
CA LEU A 172 13.31 6.58 -25.37
C LEU A 172 14.33 6.57 -26.52
N ASP A 173 14.94 7.72 -26.83
CA ASP A 173 15.87 7.86 -27.97
C ASP A 173 17.37 7.88 -27.52
N GLU A 174 17.69 7.57 -26.26
CA GLU A 174 19.02 7.28 -25.74
C GLU A 174 19.09 5.79 -25.33
#